data_736dbd964fc6e95a36788a2be4b6e1c5
#
_entry.id   736dbd964fc6e95a36788a2be4b6e1c5
#
_cell.length_a   1.000
_cell.length_b   1.000
_cell.length_c   1.000
_cell.angle_alpha   90.00
_cell.angle_beta   90.00
_cell.angle_gamma   90.00
#
_symmetry.space_group_name_H-M   'P 1'
#
loop_
_entity.id
_entity.type
_entity.pdbx_description
1 polymer ?
#
loop_
_entity_poly.entity_id
_entity_poly.type
_entity_poly.pdbx_seq_one_letter_code
_entity_poly.pdbx_strand_id
1 'polypeptide(L)'
;MVNKIKGFTLIELMVVVAIIAILAAIAYPSYQEYIRRTKRVEMQTTLQQIAMQVQRYKIANFKVIGATSSDLNIATSYPIQGTPLYTVNLTPVTARALNAETWVLTATPIANTSQSGDGDIVLNYRGERCWTKGTDINSGTACVPSTTSNWDGK
;
A
#
# COMPACT_ATOMS: atom_id res chain seq x y z
N MET A 1 -58.76 -23.05 -12.32
CA MET A 1 -58.19 -23.01 -10.96
C MET A 1 -57.23 -21.83 -10.87
N VAL A 2 -57.57 -20.80 -10.07
CA VAL A 2 -56.67 -19.64 -9.90
C VAL A 2 -55.74 -19.96 -8.75
N ASN A 3 -54.43 -20.16 -9.03
CA ASN A 3 -53.43 -20.31 -7.99
C ASN A 3 -53.33 -19.01 -7.20
N LYS A 4 -53.68 -19.01 -5.92
CA LYS A 4 -53.41 -17.89 -5.01
C LYS A 4 -51.90 -17.77 -4.80
N ILE A 5 -51.28 -16.77 -5.41
CA ILE A 5 -49.92 -16.38 -5.15
C ILE A 5 -49.91 -15.78 -3.72
N LYS A 6 -49.23 -16.43 -2.79
CA LYS A 6 -49.00 -15.88 -1.43
C LYS A 6 -48.01 -14.77 -1.55
N GLY A 7 -48.41 -13.54 -1.23
CA GLY A 7 -47.48 -12.39 -1.16
C GLY A 7 -46.70 -12.43 0.16
N PHE A 8 -45.50 -11.79 0.17
CA PHE A 8 -44.69 -11.59 1.38
C PHE A 8 -45.45 -10.68 2.39
N THR A 9 -45.33 -11.01 3.65
CA THR A 9 -45.84 -10.15 4.72
C THR A 9 -44.82 -9.03 5.03
N LEU A 10 -45.30 -7.88 5.51
CA LEU A 10 -44.46 -6.76 5.92
C LEU A 10 -43.50 -7.16 7.05
N ILE A 11 -43.96 -7.96 7.99
CA ILE A 11 -43.13 -8.44 9.11
C ILE A 11 -41.99 -9.36 8.63
N GLU A 12 -42.24 -10.21 7.65
CA GLU A 12 -41.24 -11.10 7.06
C GLU A 12 -40.13 -10.31 6.38
N LEU A 13 -40.47 -9.23 5.66
CA LEU A 13 -39.49 -8.32 5.05
C LEU A 13 -38.67 -7.59 6.13
N MET A 14 -39.30 -7.09 7.20
CA MET A 14 -38.60 -6.40 8.28
C MET A 14 -37.58 -7.29 8.99
N VAL A 15 -37.95 -8.54 9.27
CA VAL A 15 -37.03 -9.50 9.90
C VAL A 15 -35.82 -9.78 9.00
N VAL A 16 -36.03 -9.98 7.71
CA VAL A 16 -34.95 -10.23 6.75
C VAL A 16 -33.98 -9.04 6.67
N VAL A 17 -34.49 -7.81 6.55
CA VAL A 17 -33.68 -6.60 6.51
C VAL A 17 -32.90 -6.41 7.82
N ALA A 18 -33.52 -6.69 8.98
CA ALA A 18 -32.82 -6.61 10.26
C ALA A 18 -31.65 -7.59 10.35
N ILE A 19 -31.83 -8.83 9.90
CA ILE A 19 -30.76 -9.83 9.88
C ILE A 19 -29.62 -9.40 8.94
N ILE A 20 -29.94 -8.95 7.71
CA ILE A 20 -28.93 -8.47 6.75
C ILE A 20 -28.18 -7.27 7.32
N ALA A 21 -28.85 -6.33 7.98
CA ALA A 21 -28.19 -5.17 8.58
C ALA A 21 -27.18 -5.56 9.67
N ILE A 22 -27.51 -6.53 10.53
CA ILE A 22 -26.59 -7.03 11.56
C ILE A 22 -25.37 -7.72 10.92
N LEU A 23 -25.58 -8.56 9.92
CA LEU A 23 -24.50 -9.25 9.23
C LEU A 23 -23.60 -8.25 8.47
N ALA A 24 -24.18 -7.27 7.80
CA ALA A 24 -23.45 -6.23 7.09
C ALA A 24 -22.59 -5.37 8.04
N ALA A 25 -23.08 -5.06 9.24
CA ALA A 25 -22.34 -4.28 10.23
C ALA A 25 -21.02 -4.95 10.65
N ILE A 26 -20.96 -6.27 10.64
CA ILE A 26 -19.74 -7.05 10.97
C ILE A 26 -18.89 -7.28 9.72
N ALA A 27 -19.52 -7.61 8.60
CA ALA A 27 -18.83 -7.98 7.37
C ALA A 27 -18.13 -6.78 6.70
N TYR A 28 -18.75 -5.60 6.74
CA TYR A 28 -18.23 -4.41 6.06
C TYR A 28 -16.85 -3.96 6.56
N PRO A 29 -16.58 -3.76 7.87
CA PRO A 29 -15.27 -3.36 8.35
C PRO A 29 -14.18 -4.43 8.06
N SER A 30 -14.52 -5.71 8.17
CA SER A 30 -13.62 -6.81 7.85
C SER A 30 -13.22 -6.80 6.37
N TYR A 31 -14.18 -6.55 5.47
CA TYR A 31 -13.93 -6.42 4.04
C TYR A 31 -13.03 -5.24 3.70
N GLN A 32 -13.22 -4.10 4.35
CA GLN A 32 -12.37 -2.92 4.19
C GLN A 32 -10.91 -3.19 4.57
N GLU A 33 -10.67 -3.86 5.69
CA GLU A 33 -9.32 -4.21 6.13
C GLU A 33 -8.67 -5.24 5.18
N TYR A 34 -9.44 -6.19 4.66
CA TYR A 34 -8.98 -7.14 3.65
C TYR A 34 -8.51 -6.42 2.37
N ILE A 35 -9.30 -5.49 1.84
CA ILE A 35 -8.93 -4.67 0.67
C ILE A 35 -7.66 -3.86 0.95
N ARG A 36 -7.57 -3.22 2.11
CA ARG A 36 -6.40 -2.44 2.53
C ARG A 36 -5.13 -3.31 2.54
N ARG A 37 -5.22 -4.49 3.13
CA ARG A 37 -4.11 -5.46 3.14
C ARG A 37 -3.71 -5.90 1.73
N THR A 38 -4.66 -6.15 0.85
CA THR A 38 -4.37 -6.53 -0.55
C THR A 38 -3.60 -5.42 -1.27
N LYS A 39 -4.04 -4.16 -1.12
CA LYS A 39 -3.36 -3.00 -1.72
C LYS A 39 -1.96 -2.79 -1.16
N ARG A 40 -1.75 -3.06 0.12
CA ARG A 40 -0.41 -3.06 0.74
C ARG A 40 0.50 -4.10 0.09
N VAL A 41 0.05 -5.33 -0.09
CA VAL A 41 0.83 -6.39 -0.74
C VAL A 41 1.16 -6.05 -2.19
N GLU A 42 0.22 -5.47 -2.94
CA GLU A 42 0.48 -4.95 -4.29
C GLU A 42 1.61 -3.90 -4.28
N MET A 43 1.59 -2.97 -3.32
CA MET A 43 2.63 -1.95 -3.19
C MET A 43 3.98 -2.55 -2.77
N GLN A 44 4.01 -3.53 -1.87
CA GLN A 44 5.22 -4.27 -1.49
C GLN A 44 5.87 -4.93 -2.72
N THR A 45 5.07 -5.56 -3.58
CA THR A 45 5.53 -6.14 -4.84
C THR A 45 6.08 -5.07 -5.79
N THR A 46 5.42 -3.93 -5.86
CA THR A 46 5.87 -2.78 -6.66
C THR A 46 7.22 -2.25 -6.16
N LEU A 47 7.42 -2.10 -4.85
CA LEU A 47 8.72 -1.69 -4.28
C LEU A 47 9.83 -2.67 -4.64
N GLN A 48 9.56 -3.98 -4.62
CA GLN A 48 10.54 -4.98 -5.06
C GLN A 48 10.89 -4.85 -6.55
N GLN A 49 9.92 -4.57 -7.40
CA GLN A 49 10.14 -4.31 -8.83
C GLN A 49 11.00 -3.06 -9.04
N ILE A 50 10.71 -1.98 -8.32
CA ILE A 50 11.53 -0.75 -8.34
C ILE A 50 12.95 -1.05 -7.86
N ALA A 51 13.13 -1.79 -6.78
CA ALA A 51 14.45 -2.19 -6.29
C ALA A 51 15.25 -2.98 -7.34
N MET A 52 14.59 -3.87 -8.08
CA MET A 52 15.24 -4.57 -9.20
C MET A 52 15.62 -3.63 -10.33
N GLN A 53 14.85 -2.58 -10.61
CA GLN A 53 15.21 -1.56 -11.61
C GLN A 53 16.45 -0.79 -11.17
N VAL A 54 16.55 -0.38 -9.90
CA VAL A 54 17.73 0.26 -9.33
C VAL A 54 18.96 -0.64 -9.45
N GLN A 55 18.84 -1.93 -9.17
CA GLN A 55 19.93 -2.89 -9.32
C GLN A 55 20.35 -3.08 -10.78
N ARG A 56 19.42 -3.15 -11.72
CA ARG A 56 19.73 -3.20 -13.16
C ARG A 56 20.49 -1.95 -13.62
N TYR A 57 20.06 -0.78 -13.17
CA TYR A 57 20.76 0.47 -13.45
C TYR A 57 22.18 0.44 -12.90
N LYS A 58 22.37 -0.03 -11.66
CA LYS A 58 23.68 -0.18 -11.03
C LYS A 58 24.61 -1.10 -11.83
N ILE A 59 24.09 -2.23 -12.32
CA ILE A 59 24.87 -3.17 -13.14
C ILE A 59 25.30 -2.52 -14.47
N ALA A 60 24.39 -1.79 -15.11
CA ALA A 60 24.64 -1.14 -16.40
C ALA A 60 25.62 0.04 -16.29
N ASN A 61 25.58 0.80 -15.19
CA ASN A 61 26.32 2.04 -15.01
C ASN A 61 27.45 1.93 -13.96
N PHE A 62 27.63 0.76 -13.33
CA PHE A 62 28.58 0.47 -12.23
C PHE A 62 28.37 1.31 -10.96
N LYS A 63 27.37 2.18 -10.92
CA LYS A 63 27.02 3.05 -9.79
C LYS A 63 25.55 3.42 -9.84
N VAL A 64 24.98 3.82 -8.69
CA VAL A 64 23.64 4.42 -8.62
C VAL A 64 23.69 5.91 -8.30
N ILE A 65 24.81 6.42 -7.83
CA ILE A 65 25.01 7.86 -7.57
C ILE A 65 24.80 8.64 -8.86
N GLY A 66 24.00 9.69 -8.78
CA GLY A 66 23.61 10.52 -9.92
C GLY A 66 22.32 10.05 -10.61
N ALA A 67 21.80 8.85 -10.32
CA ALA A 67 20.55 8.38 -10.89
C ALA A 67 19.36 9.20 -10.38
N THR A 68 18.49 9.61 -11.30
CA THR A 68 17.22 10.27 -10.98
C THR A 68 16.07 9.27 -10.97
N SER A 69 14.93 9.66 -10.41
CA SER A 69 13.72 8.82 -10.48
C SER A 69 13.29 8.54 -11.93
N SER A 70 13.55 9.47 -12.85
CA SER A 70 13.28 9.29 -14.28
C SER A 70 14.20 8.24 -14.91
N ASP A 71 15.50 8.25 -14.60
CA ASP A 71 16.46 7.26 -15.11
C ASP A 71 16.11 5.84 -14.61
N LEU A 72 15.55 5.77 -13.42
CA LEU A 72 15.13 4.54 -12.75
C LEU A 72 13.69 4.15 -13.09
N ASN A 73 12.99 4.94 -13.93
CA ASN A 73 11.58 4.75 -14.28
C ASN A 73 10.66 4.59 -13.05
N ILE A 74 10.92 5.39 -12.01
CA ILE A 74 10.13 5.40 -10.77
C ILE A 74 9.06 6.48 -10.89
N ALA A 75 7.80 6.08 -10.91
CA ALA A 75 6.68 7.01 -10.81
C ALA A 75 6.57 7.56 -9.37
N THR A 76 6.12 8.79 -9.24
CA THR A 76 5.95 9.43 -7.92
C THR A 76 4.74 8.90 -7.16
N SER A 77 3.78 8.27 -7.84
CA SER A 77 2.55 7.74 -7.23
C SER A 77 2.12 6.41 -7.84
N TYR A 78 1.52 5.57 -7.03
CA TYR A 78 1.09 4.22 -7.38
C TYR A 78 -0.32 3.92 -6.82
N PRO A 79 -1.13 3.08 -7.51
CA PRO A 79 -0.83 2.53 -8.84
C PRO A 79 -0.73 3.63 -9.91
N ILE A 80 -0.02 3.34 -11.01
CA ILE A 80 0.16 4.28 -12.13
C ILE A 80 -1.16 4.50 -12.87
N GLN A 81 -2.02 3.48 -12.89
CA GLN A 81 -3.36 3.56 -13.49
C GLN A 81 -4.42 3.54 -12.40
N GLY A 82 -5.43 4.38 -12.53
CA GLY A 82 -6.51 4.53 -11.55
C GLY A 82 -6.20 5.57 -10.48
N THR A 83 -6.87 5.47 -9.33
CA THR A 83 -6.65 6.40 -8.22
C THR A 83 -5.37 6.07 -7.48
N PRO A 84 -4.38 6.96 -7.41
CA PRO A 84 -3.16 6.73 -6.65
C PRO A 84 -3.45 6.55 -5.16
N LEU A 85 -2.81 5.57 -4.55
CA LEU A 85 -2.97 5.22 -3.14
C LEU A 85 -1.69 5.46 -2.33
N TYR A 86 -0.53 5.45 -3.00
CA TYR A 86 0.77 5.64 -2.38
C TYR A 86 1.62 6.62 -3.17
N THR A 87 2.44 7.40 -2.47
CA THR A 87 3.58 8.12 -3.03
C THR A 87 4.85 7.33 -2.76
N VAL A 88 5.78 7.30 -3.72
CA VAL A 88 7.07 6.61 -3.56
C VAL A 88 8.21 7.61 -3.58
N ASN A 89 9.00 7.58 -2.53
CA ASN A 89 10.18 8.40 -2.37
C ASN A 89 11.44 7.52 -2.35
N LEU A 90 12.46 7.95 -3.08
CA LEU A 90 13.80 7.36 -3.08
C LEU A 90 14.73 8.32 -2.35
N THR A 91 15.49 7.82 -1.36
CA THR A 91 16.42 8.62 -0.54
C THR A 91 17.74 7.88 -0.34
N PRO A 92 18.86 8.57 -0.03
CA PRO A 92 19.03 10.02 0.02
C PRO A 92 19.24 10.64 -1.38
N VAL A 93 18.65 11.81 -1.61
CA VAL A 93 18.78 12.53 -2.89
C VAL A 93 19.26 13.96 -2.67
N THR A 94 20.07 14.47 -3.60
CA THR A 94 20.45 15.88 -3.72
C THR A 94 20.16 16.33 -5.14
N ALA A 95 19.49 17.47 -5.31
CA ALA A 95 19.04 17.98 -6.62
C ALA A 95 18.27 16.92 -7.46
N ARG A 96 17.45 16.08 -6.81
CA ARG A 96 16.63 14.99 -7.39
C ARG A 96 17.42 13.76 -7.86
N ALA A 97 18.70 13.70 -7.62
CA ALA A 97 19.54 12.54 -7.97
C ALA A 97 20.06 11.86 -6.69
N LEU A 98 20.22 10.54 -6.74
CA LEU A 98 20.84 9.78 -5.66
C LEU A 98 22.26 10.29 -5.38
N ASN A 99 22.57 10.54 -4.12
CA ASN A 99 23.86 11.02 -3.68
C ASN A 99 24.69 9.96 -2.93
N ALA A 100 24.16 8.75 -2.79
CA ALA A 100 24.85 7.63 -2.15
C ALA A 100 24.58 6.30 -2.87
N GLU A 101 25.47 5.33 -2.66
CA GLU A 101 25.25 3.93 -3.11
C GLU A 101 24.21 3.19 -2.25
N THR A 102 23.97 3.70 -1.05
CA THR A 102 22.93 3.20 -0.14
C THR A 102 21.64 3.98 -0.38
N TRP A 103 20.59 3.28 -0.72
CA TRP A 103 19.30 3.91 -0.98
C TRP A 103 18.17 3.24 -0.17
N VAL A 104 17.13 4.00 0.05
CA VAL A 104 15.90 3.56 0.72
C VAL A 104 14.71 4.00 -0.13
N LEU A 105 13.81 3.08 -0.38
CA LEU A 105 12.50 3.30 -0.99
C LEU A 105 11.45 3.32 0.11
N THR A 106 10.66 4.39 0.16
CA THR A 106 9.54 4.54 1.08
C THR A 106 8.27 4.77 0.29
N ALA A 107 7.28 3.91 0.46
CA ALA A 107 5.93 4.11 -0.05
C ALA A 107 5.04 4.59 1.09
N THR A 108 4.58 5.84 0.99
CA THR A 108 3.72 6.49 1.97
C THR A 108 2.28 6.53 1.46
N PRO A 109 1.28 6.06 2.23
CA PRO A 109 -0.12 6.19 1.89
C PRO A 109 -0.52 7.65 1.66
N ILE A 110 -1.31 7.90 0.61
CA ILE A 110 -1.83 9.24 0.32
C ILE A 110 -2.97 9.54 1.29
N ALA A 111 -2.91 10.72 1.91
CA ALA A 111 -3.96 11.20 2.82
C ALA A 111 -5.34 11.21 2.14
N ASN A 112 -6.39 10.95 2.92
CA ASN A 112 -7.78 10.88 2.46
C ASN A 112 -8.07 9.79 1.40
N THR A 113 -7.22 8.79 1.27
CA THR A 113 -7.48 7.58 0.48
C THR A 113 -7.88 6.40 1.38
N SER A 114 -8.29 5.29 0.77
CA SER A 114 -8.59 4.05 1.50
C SER A 114 -7.37 3.48 2.24
N GLN A 115 -6.15 3.92 1.90
CA GLN A 115 -4.91 3.48 2.54
C GLN A 115 -4.41 4.40 3.64
N SER A 116 -4.99 5.60 3.80
CA SER A 116 -4.62 6.51 4.89
C SER A 116 -4.70 5.81 6.25
N GLY A 117 -3.65 5.91 7.05
CA GLY A 117 -3.50 5.22 8.33
C GLY A 117 -3.03 3.77 8.24
N ASP A 118 -2.69 3.28 7.03
CA ASP A 118 -2.13 1.94 6.86
C ASP A 118 -0.65 1.85 7.25
N GLY A 119 0.10 2.95 7.12
CA GLY A 119 1.51 3.07 7.46
C GLY A 119 2.47 2.94 6.28
N ASP A 120 3.66 3.49 6.46
CA ASP A 120 4.72 3.47 5.46
C ASP A 120 5.27 2.08 5.23
N ILE A 121 5.57 1.77 3.98
CA ILE A 121 6.23 0.54 3.55
C ILE A 121 7.64 0.91 3.11
N VAL A 122 8.65 0.32 3.74
CA VAL A 122 10.05 0.68 3.50
C VAL A 122 10.85 -0.52 3.02
N LEU A 123 11.76 -0.27 2.07
CA LEU A 123 12.68 -1.24 1.51
C LEU A 123 14.02 -0.56 1.24
N ASN A 124 15.13 -1.13 1.70
CA ASN A 124 16.46 -0.59 1.46
C ASN A 124 17.27 -1.36 0.41
N TYR A 125 18.47 -0.85 0.08
CA TYR A 125 19.40 -1.40 -0.90
C TYR A 125 19.89 -2.83 -0.58
N ARG A 126 19.76 -3.28 0.68
CA ARG A 126 20.11 -4.64 1.12
C ARG A 126 18.96 -5.64 0.99
N GLY A 127 17.75 -5.16 0.62
CA GLY A 127 16.54 -5.97 0.63
C GLY A 127 15.90 -6.09 2.01
N GLU A 128 16.43 -5.37 3.02
CA GLU A 128 15.81 -5.26 4.33
C GLU A 128 14.54 -4.42 4.22
N ARG A 129 13.52 -4.78 4.95
CA ARG A 129 12.17 -4.25 4.77
C ARG A 129 11.47 -4.09 6.11
N CYS A 130 10.63 -3.07 6.23
CA CYS A 130 9.79 -2.90 7.40
C CYS A 130 8.45 -2.24 7.02
N TRP A 131 7.48 -2.44 7.88
CA TRP A 131 6.19 -1.78 7.84
C TRP A 131 5.67 -1.64 9.26
N THR A 132 5.10 -0.49 9.57
CA THR A 132 4.43 -0.24 10.85
C THR A 132 3.16 0.53 10.59
N LYS A 133 2.03 0.05 11.12
CA LYS A 133 0.72 0.67 10.93
C LYS A 133 0.68 2.08 11.51
N GLY A 134 0.08 3.02 10.77
CA GLY A 134 -0.20 4.37 11.24
C GLY A 134 0.99 5.34 11.23
N THR A 135 2.13 4.98 10.63
CA THR A 135 3.30 5.88 10.54
C THR A 135 3.09 7.05 9.58
N ASP A 136 2.11 6.97 8.68
CA ASP A 136 1.73 7.99 7.70
C ASP A 136 0.81 9.08 8.25
N ILE A 137 0.33 8.94 9.50
CA ILE A 137 -0.58 9.88 10.15
C ILE A 137 -0.02 10.41 11.46
N ASN A 138 -0.59 11.51 11.99
CA ASN A 138 -0.24 12.11 13.29
C ASN A 138 1.26 12.41 13.46
N SER A 139 1.94 12.85 12.40
CA SER A 139 3.39 13.09 12.38
C SER A 139 4.21 11.84 12.70
N GLY A 140 3.70 10.68 12.38
CA GLY A 140 4.40 9.41 12.50
C GLY A 140 5.68 9.40 11.65
N THR A 141 6.59 8.50 11.99
CA THR A 141 7.85 8.33 11.26
C THR A 141 7.92 6.92 10.69
N ALA A 142 8.29 6.82 9.43
CA ALA A 142 8.52 5.54 8.78
C ALA A 142 9.55 4.71 9.56
N CYS A 143 9.33 3.40 9.64
CA CYS A 143 10.25 2.50 10.30
C CYS A 143 11.60 2.42 9.56
N VAL A 144 12.65 2.07 10.28
CA VAL A 144 13.97 1.84 9.70
C VAL A 144 14.15 0.35 9.41
N PRO A 145 14.38 -0.06 8.15
CA PRO A 145 14.59 -1.45 7.80
C PRO A 145 15.85 -2.02 8.44
N SER A 146 15.78 -3.25 8.94
CA SER A 146 16.88 -3.97 9.56
C SER A 146 16.85 -5.45 9.18
N THR A 147 17.88 -6.20 9.55
CA THR A 147 17.97 -7.64 9.31
C THR A 147 16.89 -8.45 10.02
N THR A 148 16.29 -7.90 11.08
CA THR A 148 15.25 -8.56 11.87
C THR A 148 13.85 -8.05 11.58
N SER A 149 13.71 -6.92 10.88
CA SER A 149 12.40 -6.37 10.53
C SER A 149 11.84 -7.00 9.24
N ASN A 150 10.52 -6.96 9.11
CA ASN A 150 9.83 -7.44 7.91
C ASN A 150 8.56 -6.61 7.62
N TRP A 151 7.80 -7.03 6.62
CA TRP A 151 6.52 -6.40 6.29
C TRP A 151 5.31 -6.96 7.06
N ASP A 152 5.52 -7.83 8.07
CA ASP A 152 4.44 -8.40 8.89
C ASP A 152 4.10 -7.53 10.10
N GLY A 153 4.81 -6.39 10.25
CA GLY A 153 4.60 -5.45 11.35
C GLY A 153 5.22 -5.89 12.69
N LYS A 154 6.24 -6.75 12.61
CA LYS A 154 7.02 -7.22 13.77
C LYS A 154 8.45 -6.73 13.65
#